data_958777fd27792a131839d576f1d031e6
#
_entry.id   958777fd27792a131839d576f1d031e6
#
_cell.length_a   1.000
_cell.length_b   1.000
_cell.length_c   1.000
_cell.angle_alpha   90.00
_cell.angle_beta   90.00
_cell.angle_gamma   90.00
#
_symmetry.space_group_name_H-M   'P 1'
#
loop_
_entity.id
_entity.type
_entity.pdbx_description
1 polymer ?
#
loop_
_entity_poly.entity_id
_entity_poly.type
_entity_poly.pdbx_seq_one_letter_code
_entity_poly.pdbx_strand_id
1 'polypeptide(L)'
;MVQHNKGRGSLSSWQILWVLALLAVVTASGIFISQQLLLDNARAMGKDLVTSYSKDEDRSLNEYKNMVSLGMAYLSDLSADGAGINEIAAWIEDYFNKNGGLLDISHSHVCVVVQGRLISSDGFSQENVGDRFWYQQAIERQGEVIFTDTYFSTVYNEPVIAVASADPGTGNAIAVILPSGLFQKHHSTQDLPAGGAYYICDHAGNLLYYSIPFTAHIDELQVYVKDLFDRVNRGELDGKNNSIIGMQGLQRGLYYQNTENGWLCILTVPYDTLLHGVQNILLLYSAGCALFLVVAAFMWLRDRRLSRAAQRTAETVQVLGNMYYAIYRVNVNTGIYEITKGSDFAIQELGEKPGDYNDL
;
A
#
# COMPACT_ATOMS: atom_id res chain seq x y z
N MET A 1 -72.06 -2.65 -9.02
CA MET A 1 -70.81 -2.32 -8.27
C MET A 1 -69.66 -2.89 -9.01
N VAL A 2 -69.08 -2.12 -9.95
CA VAL A 2 -68.00 -2.57 -10.83
C VAL A 2 -66.71 -2.55 -10.02
N GLN A 3 -66.20 -3.72 -9.64
CA GLN A 3 -64.84 -3.84 -9.10
C GLN A 3 -63.87 -3.51 -10.24
N HIS A 4 -63.31 -2.33 -10.17
CA HIS A 4 -62.11 -1.99 -10.95
C HIS A 4 -61.00 -2.96 -10.59
N ASN A 5 -60.83 -3.98 -11.44
CA ASN A 5 -59.65 -4.84 -11.43
C ASN A 5 -58.49 -3.91 -11.83
N LYS A 6 -57.80 -3.35 -10.81
CA LYS A 6 -56.58 -2.57 -10.99
C LYS A 6 -55.58 -3.47 -11.73
N GLY A 7 -55.48 -3.26 -13.00
CA GLY A 7 -54.53 -3.93 -13.85
C GLY A 7 -53.14 -3.91 -13.16
N ARG A 8 -52.46 -5.05 -13.18
CA ARG A 8 -51.05 -5.21 -12.84
C ARG A 8 -50.30 -4.12 -13.59
N GLY A 9 -49.87 -3.11 -12.82
CA GLY A 9 -49.27 -1.91 -13.35
C GLY A 9 -48.04 -2.25 -14.17
N SER A 10 -48.07 -1.88 -15.45
CA SER A 10 -46.85 -1.74 -16.21
C SER A 10 -45.92 -0.80 -15.43
N LEU A 11 -44.71 -1.20 -15.17
CA LEU A 11 -43.70 -0.34 -14.53
C LEU A 11 -43.67 0.98 -15.33
N SER A 12 -44.11 2.08 -14.72
CA SER A 12 -44.09 3.37 -15.37
C SER A 12 -42.66 3.70 -15.78
N SER A 13 -42.45 4.38 -16.89
CA SER A 13 -41.11 4.80 -17.35
C SER A 13 -40.34 5.52 -16.26
N TRP A 14 -41.02 6.12 -15.31
CA TRP A 14 -40.49 6.82 -14.14
C TRP A 14 -39.92 5.84 -13.06
N GLN A 15 -40.58 4.72 -12.85
CA GLN A 15 -40.09 3.67 -11.94
C GLN A 15 -38.81 3.02 -12.48
N ILE A 16 -38.71 2.83 -13.80
CA ILE A 16 -37.50 2.32 -14.45
C ILE A 16 -36.34 3.31 -14.27
N LEU A 17 -36.58 4.61 -14.46
CA LEU A 17 -35.62 5.69 -14.24
C LEU A 17 -35.09 5.68 -12.79
N TRP A 18 -35.97 5.53 -11.81
CA TRP A 18 -35.58 5.44 -10.39
C TRP A 18 -34.72 4.21 -10.10
N VAL A 19 -35.07 3.07 -10.66
CA VAL A 19 -34.24 1.83 -10.50
C VAL A 19 -32.87 2.01 -11.13
N LEU A 20 -32.78 2.63 -12.32
CA LEU A 20 -31.48 2.90 -12.96
C LEU A 20 -30.66 3.91 -12.17
N ALA A 21 -31.29 4.97 -11.64
CA ALA A 21 -30.61 5.95 -10.79
C ALA A 21 -30.09 5.30 -9.49
N LEU A 22 -30.90 4.48 -8.83
CA LEU A 22 -30.48 3.74 -7.63
C LEU A 22 -29.30 2.81 -7.93
N LEU A 23 -29.36 2.07 -9.05
CA LEU A 23 -28.27 1.19 -9.47
C LEU A 23 -26.99 1.98 -9.71
N ALA A 24 -27.05 3.12 -10.40
CA ALA A 24 -25.91 3.97 -10.66
C ALA A 24 -25.28 4.47 -9.35
N VAL A 25 -26.10 4.87 -8.37
CA VAL A 25 -25.62 5.31 -7.04
C VAL A 25 -24.96 4.16 -6.29
N VAL A 26 -25.57 2.98 -6.25
CA VAL A 26 -25.00 1.80 -5.57
C VAL A 26 -23.67 1.38 -6.21
N THR A 27 -23.61 1.39 -7.54
CA THR A 27 -22.38 1.05 -8.27
C THR A 27 -21.28 2.07 -8.02
N ALA A 28 -21.57 3.36 -8.12
CA ALA A 28 -20.61 4.43 -7.86
C ALA A 28 -20.09 4.36 -6.40
N SER A 29 -20.99 4.15 -5.44
CA SER A 29 -20.63 3.97 -4.04
C SER A 29 -19.78 2.73 -3.80
N GLY A 30 -20.10 1.61 -4.44
CA GLY A 30 -19.33 0.37 -4.37
C GLY A 30 -17.92 0.54 -4.92
N ILE A 31 -17.75 1.19 -6.07
CA ILE A 31 -16.43 1.50 -6.65
C ILE A 31 -15.64 2.42 -5.71
N PHE A 32 -16.26 3.49 -5.21
CA PHE A 32 -15.60 4.44 -4.31
C PHE A 32 -15.11 3.77 -3.02
N ILE A 33 -15.97 2.97 -2.37
CA ILE A 33 -15.62 2.24 -1.14
C ILE A 33 -14.50 1.22 -1.42
N SER A 34 -14.58 0.49 -2.54
CA SER A 34 -13.54 -0.48 -2.92
C SER A 34 -12.19 0.20 -3.18
N GLN A 35 -12.18 1.35 -3.84
CA GLN A 35 -10.95 2.13 -4.05
C GLN A 35 -10.34 2.61 -2.73
N GLN A 36 -11.15 3.14 -1.82
CA GLN A 36 -10.68 3.58 -0.50
C GLN A 36 -10.08 2.41 0.30
N LEU A 37 -10.80 1.30 0.36
CA LEU A 37 -10.35 0.10 1.08
C LEU A 37 -9.02 -0.44 0.52
N LEU A 38 -8.87 -0.46 -0.81
CA LEU A 38 -7.65 -0.91 -1.46
C LEU A 38 -6.46 0.03 -1.22
N LEU A 39 -6.70 1.34 -1.25
CA LEU A 39 -5.68 2.32 -0.90
C LEU A 39 -5.25 2.20 0.56
N ASP A 40 -6.19 2.01 1.48
CA ASP A 40 -5.87 1.85 2.89
C ASP A 40 -5.13 0.53 3.16
N ASN A 41 -5.51 -0.56 2.51
CA ASN A 41 -4.78 -1.82 2.57
C ASN A 41 -3.36 -1.71 1.97
N ALA A 42 -3.22 -1.01 0.84
CA ALA A 42 -1.93 -0.75 0.21
C ALA A 42 -1.01 0.10 1.11
N ARG A 43 -1.58 1.09 1.80
CA ARG A 43 -0.86 1.90 2.80
C ARG A 43 -0.41 1.06 3.99
N ALA A 44 -1.30 0.24 4.54
CA ALA A 44 -0.96 -0.66 5.64
C ALA A 44 0.16 -1.62 5.23
N MET A 45 0.01 -2.28 4.07
CA MET A 45 1.03 -3.20 3.54
C MET A 45 2.38 -2.51 3.31
N GLY A 46 2.39 -1.31 2.72
CA GLY A 46 3.62 -0.55 2.48
C GLY A 46 4.31 -0.15 3.79
N LYS A 47 3.53 0.22 4.82
CA LYS A 47 4.04 0.53 6.15
C LYS A 47 4.61 -0.72 6.84
N ASP A 48 3.91 -1.85 6.76
CA ASP A 48 4.38 -3.11 7.35
C ASP A 48 5.67 -3.58 6.69
N LEU A 49 5.78 -3.46 5.36
CA LEU A 49 7.00 -3.79 4.62
C LEU A 49 8.18 -2.92 5.03
N VAL A 50 8.05 -1.59 5.05
CA VAL A 50 9.15 -0.71 5.44
C VAL A 50 9.54 -0.91 6.90
N THR A 51 8.59 -1.24 7.77
CA THR A 51 8.85 -1.59 9.17
C THR A 51 9.61 -2.91 9.29
N SER A 52 9.29 -3.90 8.46
CA SER A 52 10.04 -5.16 8.41
C SER A 52 11.48 -4.94 7.95
N TYR A 53 11.66 -4.17 6.87
CA TYR A 53 13.00 -3.86 6.35
C TYR A 53 13.83 -3.04 7.34
N SER A 54 13.23 -2.06 8.01
CA SER A 54 13.89 -1.29 9.07
C SER A 54 14.37 -2.18 10.23
N LYS A 55 13.57 -3.19 10.63
CA LYS A 55 13.98 -4.15 11.69
C LYS A 55 15.08 -5.09 11.24
N ASP A 56 15.10 -5.47 9.98
CA ASP A 56 16.19 -6.28 9.42
C ASP A 56 17.49 -5.46 9.40
N GLU A 57 17.39 -4.16 9.08
CA GLU A 57 18.50 -3.23 9.17
C GLU A 57 18.99 -3.07 10.60
N ASP A 58 18.08 -2.84 11.56
CA ASP A 58 18.43 -2.75 12.99
C ASP A 58 19.17 -4.01 13.47
N ARG A 59 18.80 -5.19 12.98
CA ARG A 59 19.52 -6.44 13.31
C ARG A 59 20.95 -6.42 12.80
N SER A 60 21.16 -6.02 11.54
CA SER A 60 22.49 -5.87 10.96
C SER A 60 23.34 -4.84 11.71
N LEU A 61 22.74 -3.68 12.02
CA LEU A 61 23.43 -2.62 12.75
C LEU A 61 23.77 -3.03 14.19
N ASN A 62 22.93 -3.81 14.83
CA ASN A 62 23.18 -4.34 16.16
C ASN A 62 24.39 -5.29 16.23
N GLU A 63 24.74 -5.97 15.14
CA GLU A 63 25.96 -6.78 15.08
C GLU A 63 27.21 -5.90 15.21
N TYR A 64 27.28 -4.79 14.49
CA TYR A 64 28.38 -3.81 14.62
C TYR A 64 28.39 -3.14 16.01
N LYS A 65 27.21 -2.79 16.54
CA LYS A 65 27.06 -2.24 17.88
C LYS A 65 27.60 -3.18 18.95
N ASN A 66 27.29 -4.47 18.85
CA ASN A 66 27.79 -5.50 19.78
C ASN A 66 29.29 -5.67 19.65
N MET A 67 29.82 -5.66 18.43
CA MET A 67 31.27 -5.74 18.21
C MET A 67 32.00 -4.58 18.89
N VAL A 68 31.53 -3.35 18.69
CA VAL A 68 32.13 -2.16 19.34
C VAL A 68 31.98 -2.22 20.86
N SER A 69 30.80 -2.62 21.37
CA SER A 69 30.57 -2.72 22.82
C SER A 69 31.49 -3.73 23.51
N LEU A 70 31.62 -4.93 22.94
CA LEU A 70 32.50 -5.97 23.45
C LEU A 70 33.94 -5.58 23.32
N GLY A 71 34.34 -4.98 22.19
CA GLY A 71 35.69 -4.49 21.98
C GLY A 71 36.07 -3.39 22.99
N MET A 72 35.14 -2.47 23.28
CA MET A 72 35.36 -1.39 24.26
C MET A 72 35.53 -1.94 25.68
N ALA A 73 34.71 -2.92 26.09
CA ALA A 73 34.83 -3.56 27.38
C ALA A 73 36.22 -4.23 27.54
N TYR A 74 36.64 -4.98 26.53
CA TYR A 74 37.96 -5.66 26.56
C TYR A 74 39.12 -4.66 26.53
N LEU A 75 39.02 -3.59 25.72
CA LEU A 75 40.03 -2.52 25.71
C LEU A 75 40.17 -1.85 27.07
N SER A 76 39.04 -1.67 27.77
CA SER A 76 39.01 -1.10 29.13
C SER A 76 39.75 -2.01 30.12
N ASP A 77 39.52 -3.32 30.06
CA ASP A 77 40.21 -4.31 30.91
C ASP A 77 41.70 -4.33 30.60
N LEU A 78 42.14 -4.41 29.36
CA LEU A 78 43.54 -4.34 28.96
C LEU A 78 44.24 -3.07 29.47
N SER A 79 43.54 -1.93 29.35
CA SER A 79 44.07 -0.65 29.82
C SER A 79 44.20 -0.60 31.34
N ALA A 80 43.27 -1.19 32.09
CA ALA A 80 43.30 -1.29 33.56
C ALA A 80 44.43 -2.20 34.04
N ASP A 81 44.71 -3.26 33.28
CA ASP A 81 45.82 -4.20 33.54
C ASP A 81 47.22 -3.61 33.16
N GLY A 82 47.24 -2.42 32.56
CA GLY A 82 48.47 -1.73 32.18
C GLY A 82 49.11 -2.27 30.90
N ALA A 83 48.32 -2.88 30.00
CA ALA A 83 48.80 -3.39 28.72
C ALA A 83 49.53 -2.31 27.90
N GLY A 84 50.66 -2.67 27.32
CA GLY A 84 51.42 -1.77 26.46
C GLY A 84 50.78 -1.59 25.08
N ILE A 85 51.14 -0.48 24.38
CA ILE A 85 50.64 -0.16 23.05
C ILE A 85 50.82 -1.31 22.05
N ASN A 86 51.95 -2.02 22.09
CA ASN A 86 52.22 -3.15 21.20
C ASN A 86 51.31 -4.35 21.49
N GLU A 87 50.96 -4.59 22.74
CA GLU A 87 50.03 -5.63 23.15
C GLU A 87 48.61 -5.31 22.69
N ILE A 88 48.19 -4.07 22.82
CA ILE A 88 46.90 -3.59 22.32
C ILE A 88 46.85 -3.65 20.78
N ALA A 89 47.93 -3.31 20.09
CA ALA A 89 48.04 -3.42 18.65
C ALA A 89 47.90 -4.88 18.17
N ALA A 90 48.56 -5.82 18.83
CA ALA A 90 48.43 -7.25 18.51
C ALA A 90 47.00 -7.77 18.82
N TRP A 91 46.38 -7.30 19.91
CA TRP A 91 45.01 -7.65 20.23
C TRP A 91 44.02 -7.13 19.20
N ILE A 92 44.14 -5.88 18.74
CA ILE A 92 43.16 -5.32 17.77
C ILE A 92 43.24 -6.03 16.44
N GLU A 93 44.41 -6.44 15.98
CA GLU A 93 44.60 -7.26 14.77
C GLU A 93 43.93 -8.64 14.94
N ASP A 94 44.15 -9.33 16.06
CA ASP A 94 43.54 -10.63 16.36
C ASP A 94 42.02 -10.51 16.50
N TYR A 95 41.55 -9.46 17.19
CA TYR A 95 40.14 -9.16 17.36
C TYR A 95 39.43 -8.95 16.01
N PHE A 96 40.04 -8.16 15.13
CA PHE A 96 39.52 -7.94 13.77
C PHE A 96 39.50 -9.24 12.97
N ASN A 97 40.59 -10.01 12.97
CA ASN A 97 40.69 -11.25 12.20
C ASN A 97 39.64 -12.30 12.64
N LYS A 98 39.36 -12.37 13.95
CA LYS A 98 38.39 -13.31 14.51
C LYS A 98 36.91 -12.89 14.22
N ASN A 99 36.63 -11.61 14.25
CA ASN A 99 35.28 -11.10 14.13
C ASN A 99 34.96 -10.60 12.69
N GLY A 100 35.95 -10.22 11.92
CA GLY A 100 35.79 -9.69 10.58
C GLY A 100 35.16 -10.65 9.59
N GLY A 101 35.43 -11.96 9.75
CA GLY A 101 34.79 -12.99 8.93
C GLY A 101 33.30 -13.22 9.23
N LEU A 102 32.85 -12.87 10.44
CA LEU A 102 31.43 -12.99 10.83
C LEU A 102 30.59 -11.89 10.25
N LEU A 103 31.19 -10.71 10.02
CA LEU A 103 30.45 -9.50 9.57
C LEU A 103 30.70 -9.15 8.09
N ASP A 104 31.44 -10.01 7.34
CA ASP A 104 31.86 -9.70 5.95
C ASP A 104 32.55 -8.32 5.81
N ILE A 105 33.31 -7.93 6.85
CA ILE A 105 33.98 -6.62 6.95
C ILE A 105 35.38 -6.61 6.29
N SER A 106 35.60 -7.41 5.26
CA SER A 106 36.87 -7.53 4.56
C SER A 106 37.46 -6.20 4.04
N HIS A 107 36.64 -5.15 3.98
CA HIS A 107 37.02 -3.80 3.56
C HIS A 107 36.86 -2.78 4.68
N SER A 108 36.61 -3.21 5.91
CA SER A 108 36.43 -2.35 7.07
C SER A 108 37.68 -2.33 7.93
N HIS A 109 37.81 -1.33 8.77
CA HIS A 109 38.96 -1.19 9.67
C HIS A 109 38.45 -1.05 11.11
N VAL A 110 39.15 -1.72 12.06
CA VAL A 110 38.91 -1.48 13.47
C VAL A 110 40.02 -0.59 13.98
N CYS A 111 39.65 0.48 14.64
CA CYS A 111 40.54 1.46 15.23
C CYS A 111 40.35 1.52 16.76
N VAL A 112 41.40 1.64 17.50
CA VAL A 112 41.37 1.93 18.93
C VAL A 112 42.14 3.19 19.22
N VAL A 113 41.70 3.93 20.23
CA VAL A 113 42.46 5.05 20.82
C VAL A 113 42.81 4.72 22.22
N VAL A 114 44.12 4.75 22.52
CA VAL A 114 44.65 4.53 23.87
C VAL A 114 45.74 5.55 24.12
N GLN A 115 45.68 6.21 25.29
CA GLN A 115 46.64 7.24 25.70
C GLN A 115 46.80 8.35 24.63
N GLY A 116 45.72 8.71 23.95
CA GLY A 116 45.71 9.74 22.89
C GLY A 116 46.30 9.29 21.55
N ARG A 117 46.66 8.03 21.39
CA ARG A 117 47.21 7.45 20.16
C ARG A 117 46.21 6.51 19.51
N LEU A 118 45.99 6.70 18.23
CA LEU A 118 45.17 5.83 17.39
C LEU A 118 46.03 4.68 16.86
N ILE A 119 45.49 3.46 16.93
CA ILE A 119 46.02 2.24 16.36
C ILE A 119 44.91 1.57 15.56
N SER A 120 45.21 1.18 14.33
CA SER A 120 44.25 0.50 13.45
C SER A 120 44.67 -0.92 13.13
N SER A 121 43.70 -1.78 12.82
CA SER A 121 43.92 -3.21 12.50
C SER A 121 44.77 -3.42 11.22
N ASP A 122 44.89 -2.40 10.35
CA ASP A 122 45.76 -2.41 9.15
C ASP A 122 47.19 -1.93 9.41
N GLY A 123 47.53 -1.71 10.70
CA GLY A 123 48.84 -1.24 11.12
C GLY A 123 49.04 0.28 11.06
N PHE A 124 48.01 1.04 10.66
CA PHE A 124 48.06 2.50 10.69
C PHE A 124 48.10 2.99 12.13
N SER A 125 48.96 3.95 12.42
CA SER A 125 49.06 4.56 13.75
C SER A 125 49.22 6.08 13.62
N GLN A 126 48.53 6.82 14.49
CA GLN A 126 48.57 8.28 14.50
C GLN A 126 48.58 8.80 15.93
N GLU A 127 49.43 9.77 16.19
CA GLU A 127 49.39 10.56 17.42
C GLU A 127 48.38 11.72 17.24
N ASN A 128 47.79 12.15 18.34
CA ASN A 128 46.86 13.27 18.42
C ASN A 128 45.56 13.04 17.62
N VAL A 129 44.65 12.28 18.21
CA VAL A 129 43.37 11.85 17.60
C VAL A 129 42.22 12.83 17.83
N GLY A 130 42.46 13.93 18.57
CA GLY A 130 41.42 14.86 18.96
C GLY A 130 40.60 15.46 17.80
N ASP A 131 41.18 15.54 16.60
CA ASP A 131 40.53 16.08 15.42
C ASP A 131 39.73 15.04 14.62
N ARG A 132 39.69 13.79 15.04
CA ARG A 132 38.93 12.73 14.36
C ARG A 132 37.44 12.90 14.62
N PHE A 133 36.67 13.04 13.55
CA PHE A 133 35.22 13.27 13.60
C PHE A 133 34.48 12.25 14.47
N TRP A 134 34.70 10.96 14.22
CA TRP A 134 34.05 9.88 14.96
C TRP A 134 34.46 9.86 16.46
N TYR A 135 35.72 10.21 16.77
CA TYR A 135 36.22 10.24 18.12
C TYR A 135 35.58 11.35 18.95
N GLN A 136 35.50 12.55 18.38
CA GLN A 136 34.81 13.69 19.02
C GLN A 136 33.36 13.35 19.34
N GLN A 137 32.62 12.78 18.38
CA GLN A 137 31.23 12.38 18.61
C GLN A 137 31.09 11.27 19.64
N ALA A 138 31.98 10.26 19.64
CA ALA A 138 31.95 9.19 20.62
C ALA A 138 32.24 9.67 22.06
N ILE A 139 33.17 10.60 22.24
CA ILE A 139 33.45 11.21 23.55
C ILE A 139 32.23 12.00 24.05
N GLU A 140 31.57 12.77 23.20
CA GLU A 140 30.37 13.55 23.56
C GLU A 140 29.23 12.65 24.05
N ARG A 141 29.10 11.44 23.54
CA ARG A 141 28.04 10.46 23.86
C ARG A 141 28.32 9.57 25.07
N GLN A 142 29.40 9.85 25.81
CA GLN A 142 29.67 9.31 27.16
C GLN A 142 29.54 7.78 27.30
N GLY A 143 30.16 7.01 26.42
CA GLY A 143 30.17 5.56 26.46
C GLY A 143 29.05 4.85 25.72
N GLU A 144 28.10 5.60 25.15
CA GLU A 144 27.16 5.02 24.23
C GLU A 144 27.83 4.64 22.90
N VAL A 145 27.35 3.58 22.26
CA VAL A 145 27.78 3.26 20.90
C VAL A 145 26.99 4.15 19.92
N ILE A 146 27.74 4.88 19.12
CA ILE A 146 27.20 5.79 18.10
C ILE A 146 27.42 5.25 16.70
N PHE A 147 26.55 5.69 15.77
CA PHE A 147 26.74 5.60 14.33
C PHE A 147 26.89 7.03 13.82
N THR A 148 28.01 7.35 13.16
CA THR A 148 28.19 8.68 12.59
C THR A 148 27.40 8.80 11.30
N ASP A 149 27.12 10.04 10.91
CA ASP A 149 26.74 10.31 9.52
C ASP A 149 27.91 10.00 8.58
N THR A 150 27.62 9.88 7.29
CA THR A 150 28.64 9.70 6.27
C THR A 150 29.59 10.88 6.25
N TYR A 151 30.88 10.62 6.36
CA TYR A 151 31.93 11.63 6.24
C TYR A 151 33.09 11.13 5.36
N PHE A 152 33.84 12.05 4.77
CA PHE A 152 35.01 11.67 3.97
C PHE A 152 36.21 11.38 4.85
N SER A 153 36.71 10.14 4.83
CA SER A 153 37.90 9.74 5.57
C SER A 153 39.14 10.13 4.79
N THR A 154 39.97 11.02 5.35
CA THR A 154 41.27 11.39 4.78
C THR A 154 42.30 10.27 4.86
N VAL A 155 42.08 9.28 5.74
CA VAL A 155 42.99 8.11 5.89
C VAL A 155 42.73 7.10 4.79
N TYR A 156 41.45 6.77 4.56
CA TYR A 156 41.04 5.75 3.60
C TYR A 156 40.68 6.35 2.24
N ASN A 157 40.65 7.69 2.13
CA ASN A 157 40.34 8.44 0.90
C ASN A 157 39.00 8.05 0.26
N GLU A 158 38.00 7.78 1.11
CA GLU A 158 36.65 7.42 0.68
C GLU A 158 35.59 7.87 1.71
N PRO A 159 34.29 7.95 1.31
CA PRO A 159 33.20 8.15 2.26
C PRO A 159 33.03 6.96 3.17
N VAL A 160 32.98 7.21 4.48
CA VAL A 160 32.86 6.18 5.53
C VAL A 160 31.81 6.55 6.55
N ILE A 161 31.38 5.53 7.29
CA ILE A 161 30.60 5.63 8.53
C ILE A 161 31.43 5.01 9.62
N ALA A 162 31.42 5.56 10.81
CA ALA A 162 32.03 4.95 11.97
C ALA A 162 30.97 4.48 12.95
N VAL A 163 31.11 3.23 13.42
CA VAL A 163 30.41 2.73 14.60
C VAL A 163 31.43 2.78 15.75
N ALA A 164 31.19 3.63 16.73
CA ALA A 164 32.21 3.96 17.72
C ALA A 164 31.66 4.07 19.14
N SER A 165 32.51 3.81 20.11
CA SER A 165 32.29 4.10 21.53
C SER A 165 33.57 4.62 22.16
N ALA A 166 33.43 5.51 23.14
CA ALA A 166 34.55 6.07 23.86
C ALA A 166 34.26 6.18 25.37
N ASP A 167 35.26 5.92 26.19
CA ASP A 167 35.22 6.18 27.62
C ASP A 167 35.70 7.63 27.91
N PRO A 168 34.80 8.53 28.33
CA PRO A 168 35.18 9.92 28.60
C PRO A 168 36.13 10.09 29.76
N GLY A 169 36.20 9.09 30.67
CA GLY A 169 37.08 9.12 31.84
C GLY A 169 38.55 8.89 31.49
N THR A 170 38.82 7.96 30.58
CA THR A 170 40.17 7.60 30.14
C THR A 170 40.57 8.19 28.80
N GLY A 171 39.57 8.59 27.99
CA GLY A 171 39.77 8.98 26.58
C GLY A 171 40.05 7.80 25.65
N ASN A 172 39.92 6.56 26.14
CA ASN A 172 40.04 5.36 25.31
C ASN A 172 38.80 5.23 24.44
N ALA A 173 38.97 4.75 23.21
CA ALA A 173 37.88 4.58 22.29
C ALA A 173 38.13 3.40 21.35
N ILE A 174 37.05 2.86 20.81
CA ILE A 174 37.08 1.88 19.72
C ILE A 174 36.11 2.31 18.63
N ALA A 175 36.47 2.08 17.38
CA ALA A 175 35.60 2.29 16.25
C ALA A 175 35.77 1.21 15.19
N VAL A 176 34.67 0.83 14.56
CA VAL A 176 34.64 0.11 13.28
C VAL A 176 34.36 1.12 12.20
N ILE A 177 35.28 1.28 11.27
CA ILE A 177 35.16 2.20 10.14
C ILE A 177 34.65 1.40 8.93
N LEU A 178 33.50 1.76 8.44
CA LEU A 178 32.78 1.08 7.35
C LEU A 178 32.75 1.99 6.13
N PRO A 179 33.30 1.55 4.97
CA PRO A 179 33.06 2.26 3.70
C PRO A 179 31.56 2.36 3.44
N SER A 180 31.07 3.54 3.05
CA SER A 180 29.64 3.73 2.80
C SER A 180 29.09 2.81 1.70
N GLY A 181 29.94 2.45 0.72
CA GLY A 181 29.62 1.47 -0.33
C GLY A 181 29.42 0.03 0.14
N LEU A 182 29.82 -0.29 1.37
CA LEU A 182 29.63 -1.63 1.94
C LEU A 182 28.14 -1.96 2.12
N PHE A 183 27.35 -0.97 2.54
CA PHE A 183 25.90 -1.14 2.68
C PHE A 183 25.22 -1.53 1.37
N GLN A 184 25.74 -1.08 0.22
CA GLN A 184 25.21 -1.44 -1.09
C GLN A 184 25.40 -2.93 -1.43
N LYS A 185 26.41 -3.60 -0.88
CA LYS A 185 26.70 -5.01 -1.17
C LYS A 185 25.89 -5.98 -0.29
N HIS A 186 25.63 -5.62 0.95
CA HIS A 186 24.95 -6.51 1.91
C HIS A 186 23.45 -6.70 1.68
N HIS A 187 22.78 -5.75 1.02
CA HIS A 187 21.32 -5.74 0.87
C HIS A 187 20.82 -6.16 -0.52
N SER A 188 21.61 -6.87 -1.30
CA SER A 188 21.31 -7.18 -2.72
C SER A 188 20.10 -8.11 -2.97
N THR A 189 19.40 -8.59 -1.93
CA THR A 189 18.39 -9.66 -2.06
C THR A 189 17.07 -9.40 -1.36
N GLN A 190 16.71 -8.15 -1.07
CA GLN A 190 15.37 -7.89 -0.55
C GLN A 190 14.32 -8.08 -1.65
N ASP A 191 13.35 -8.96 -1.41
CA ASP A 191 12.20 -9.15 -2.28
C ASP A 191 11.28 -7.92 -2.22
N LEU A 192 11.62 -6.89 -3.01
CA LEU A 192 10.80 -5.69 -3.13
C LEU A 192 9.52 -5.98 -3.92
N PRO A 193 8.41 -5.32 -3.61
CA PRO A 193 7.23 -5.34 -4.45
C PRO A 193 7.59 -4.95 -5.90
N ALA A 194 6.87 -5.52 -6.88
CA ALA A 194 7.15 -5.24 -8.29
C ALA A 194 7.22 -3.72 -8.56
N GLY A 195 8.33 -3.26 -9.14
CA GLY A 195 8.61 -1.85 -9.36
C GLY A 195 8.89 -1.04 -8.09
N GLY A 196 9.00 -1.68 -6.92
CA GLY A 196 9.38 -1.05 -5.66
C GLY A 196 10.80 -0.49 -5.71
N ALA A 197 11.06 0.55 -4.93
CA ALA A 197 12.41 1.07 -4.70
C ALA A 197 12.58 1.36 -3.20
N TYR A 198 13.74 1.00 -2.68
CA TYR A 198 14.07 1.10 -1.27
C TYR A 198 15.36 1.89 -1.09
N TYR A 199 15.40 2.75 -0.08
CA TYR A 199 16.50 3.64 0.21
C TYR A 199 16.76 3.69 1.72
N ILE A 200 18.02 3.81 2.12
CA ILE A 200 18.43 4.07 3.49
C ILE A 200 19.27 5.35 3.50
N CYS A 201 18.94 6.27 4.39
CA CYS A 201 19.62 7.54 4.57
C CYS A 201 20.13 7.70 6.00
N ASP A 202 21.27 8.34 6.17
CA ASP A 202 21.76 8.78 7.48
C ASP A 202 20.95 9.97 8.02
N HIS A 203 21.34 10.49 9.20
CA HIS A 203 20.64 11.62 9.84
C HIS A 203 20.72 12.93 9.04
N ALA A 204 21.75 13.07 8.20
CA ALA A 204 21.92 14.21 7.33
C ALA A 204 21.17 14.06 5.98
N GLY A 205 20.60 12.88 5.71
CA GLY A 205 19.93 12.55 4.46
C GLY A 205 20.87 12.10 3.35
N ASN A 206 22.10 11.72 3.68
CA ASN A 206 23.01 11.10 2.72
C ASN A 206 22.55 9.66 2.44
N LEU A 207 22.58 9.28 1.17
CA LEU A 207 22.16 7.96 0.72
C LEU A 207 23.21 6.91 1.07
N LEU A 208 22.85 5.95 1.91
CA LEU A 208 23.73 4.82 2.32
C LEU A 208 23.50 3.60 1.45
N TYR A 209 22.23 3.31 1.16
CA TYR A 209 21.83 2.15 0.40
C TYR A 209 20.66 2.48 -0.51
N TYR A 210 20.62 1.83 -1.66
CA TYR A 210 19.46 1.85 -2.55
C TYR A 210 19.29 0.52 -3.29
N SER A 211 18.03 0.17 -3.51
CA SER A 211 17.61 -0.89 -4.42
C SER A 211 16.50 -0.32 -5.30
N ILE A 212 16.77 -0.19 -6.58
CA ILE A 212 15.87 0.44 -7.56
C ILE A 212 15.68 -0.47 -8.77
N PRO A 213 14.47 -0.52 -9.38
CA PRO A 213 14.16 -1.36 -10.53
C PRO A 213 14.53 -0.68 -11.88
N PHE A 214 15.32 0.40 -11.85
CA PHE A 214 15.71 1.18 -13.02
C PHE A 214 17.16 1.66 -12.90
N THR A 215 17.73 2.16 -13.98
CA THR A 215 19.09 2.74 -13.97
C THR A 215 19.01 4.23 -13.67
N ALA A 216 19.81 4.72 -12.73
CA ALA A 216 19.96 6.14 -12.40
C ALA A 216 21.43 6.46 -12.10
N HIS A 217 21.84 7.70 -12.32
CA HIS A 217 23.12 8.20 -11.83
C HIS A 217 23.05 8.43 -10.32
N ILE A 218 24.12 8.09 -9.62
CA ILE A 218 24.15 8.17 -8.14
C ILE A 218 23.91 9.60 -7.63
N ASP A 219 24.45 10.60 -8.33
CA ASP A 219 24.29 12.00 -7.96
C ASP A 219 22.82 12.46 -8.07
N GLU A 220 22.13 12.07 -9.15
CA GLU A 220 20.69 12.36 -9.32
C GLU A 220 19.85 11.65 -8.27
N LEU A 221 20.21 10.40 -7.97
CA LEU A 221 19.55 9.59 -6.97
C LEU A 221 19.71 10.22 -5.58
N GLN A 222 20.92 10.67 -5.23
CA GLN A 222 21.19 11.37 -3.97
C GLN A 222 20.35 12.64 -3.82
N VAL A 223 20.24 13.45 -4.86
CA VAL A 223 19.41 14.67 -4.85
C VAL A 223 17.93 14.31 -4.67
N TYR A 224 17.45 13.32 -5.39
CA TYR A 224 16.06 12.87 -5.30
C TYR A 224 15.72 12.34 -3.90
N VAL A 225 16.56 11.47 -3.36
CA VAL A 225 16.33 10.86 -2.03
C VAL A 225 16.46 11.90 -0.93
N LYS A 226 17.38 12.87 -1.08
CA LYS A 226 17.49 14.00 -0.16
C LYS A 226 16.22 14.86 -0.13
N ASP A 227 15.59 15.11 -1.28
CA ASP A 227 14.29 15.80 -1.32
C ASP A 227 13.21 15.01 -0.57
N LEU A 228 13.15 13.69 -0.77
CA LEU A 228 12.20 12.83 -0.05
C LEU A 228 12.45 12.88 1.47
N PHE A 229 13.70 12.77 1.90
CA PHE A 229 14.13 12.87 3.30
C PHE A 229 13.68 14.20 3.91
N ASP A 230 13.95 15.32 3.25
CA ASP A 230 13.59 16.64 3.73
C ASP A 230 12.07 16.84 3.81
N ARG A 231 11.31 16.30 2.87
CA ARG A 231 9.84 16.35 2.88
C ARG A 231 9.23 15.48 3.99
N VAL A 232 9.81 14.32 4.26
CA VAL A 232 9.43 13.47 5.40
C VAL A 232 9.66 14.22 6.71
N ASN A 233 10.85 14.83 6.89
CA ASN A 233 11.20 15.56 8.11
C ASN A 233 10.38 16.83 8.31
N ARG A 234 9.92 17.49 7.23
CA ARG A 234 8.96 18.60 7.32
C ARG A 234 7.53 18.17 7.59
N GLY A 235 7.25 16.85 7.63
CA GLY A 235 5.90 16.32 7.84
C GLY A 235 4.96 16.51 6.64
N GLU A 236 5.49 16.77 5.44
CA GLU A 236 4.70 16.91 4.22
C GLU A 236 4.17 15.57 3.71
N LEU A 237 4.86 14.48 4.05
CA LEU A 237 4.56 13.11 3.67
C LEU A 237 4.21 12.33 4.93
N ASP A 238 2.93 12.23 5.21
CA ASP A 238 2.40 11.45 6.33
C ASP A 238 1.67 10.18 5.83
N GLY A 239 1.16 9.37 6.76
CA GLY A 239 0.45 8.14 6.43
C GLY A 239 -0.80 8.32 5.55
N LYS A 240 -1.31 9.56 5.40
CA LYS A 240 -2.47 9.90 4.55
C LYS A 240 -2.03 10.54 3.23
N ASN A 241 -1.04 11.46 3.30
CA ASN A 241 -0.49 12.15 2.16
C ASN A 241 0.87 11.55 1.78
N ASN A 242 0.84 10.33 1.24
CA ASN A 242 2.04 9.58 0.88
C ASN A 242 2.26 9.44 -0.64
N SER A 243 1.57 10.25 -1.45
CA SER A 243 1.72 10.23 -2.90
C SER A 243 2.88 11.11 -3.35
N ILE A 244 3.78 10.55 -4.14
CA ILE A 244 4.91 11.25 -4.73
C ILE A 244 5.00 10.96 -6.24
N ILE A 245 5.75 11.78 -6.95
CA ILE A 245 6.17 11.49 -8.32
C ILE A 245 7.58 10.92 -8.26
N GLY A 246 7.76 9.69 -8.74
CA GLY A 246 9.06 9.03 -8.81
C GLY A 246 9.94 9.63 -9.91
N MET A 247 11.24 9.28 -9.92
CA MET A 247 12.20 9.76 -10.92
C MET A 247 11.78 9.44 -12.38
N GLN A 248 10.98 8.40 -12.58
CA GLN A 248 10.44 8.01 -13.89
C GLN A 248 9.14 8.72 -14.27
N GLY A 249 8.68 9.70 -13.47
CA GLY A 249 7.41 10.42 -13.68
C GLY A 249 6.15 9.61 -13.27
N LEU A 250 6.32 8.42 -12.69
CA LEU A 250 5.21 7.59 -12.21
C LEU A 250 4.75 8.02 -10.82
N GLN A 251 3.44 7.99 -10.57
CA GLN A 251 2.90 8.15 -9.22
C GLN A 251 3.24 6.93 -8.36
N ARG A 252 3.77 7.19 -7.16
CA ARG A 252 4.21 6.16 -6.20
C ARG A 252 3.67 6.49 -4.82
N GLY A 253 3.38 5.45 -4.04
CA GLY A 253 3.19 5.57 -2.61
C GLY A 253 4.55 5.55 -1.91
N LEU A 254 4.79 6.49 -0.99
CA LEU A 254 5.97 6.54 -0.15
C LEU A 254 5.64 6.07 1.26
N TYR A 255 6.50 5.21 1.79
CA TYR A 255 6.43 4.67 3.15
C TYR A 255 7.79 4.81 3.79
N TYR A 256 7.82 5.13 5.07
CA TYR A 256 9.09 5.34 5.77
C TYR A 256 9.03 4.86 7.21
N GLN A 257 10.20 4.51 7.74
CA GLN A 257 10.41 4.10 9.12
C GLN A 257 11.82 4.48 9.53
N ASN A 258 12.00 4.99 10.75
CA ASN A 258 13.32 5.17 11.32
C ASN A 258 13.83 3.86 11.93
N THR A 259 15.12 3.60 11.78
CA THR A 259 15.85 2.58 12.51
C THR A 259 16.10 3.03 13.95
N GLU A 260 16.54 2.11 14.82
CA GLU A 260 16.86 2.41 16.22
C GLU A 260 17.97 3.45 16.39
N ASN A 261 18.93 3.49 15.47
CA ASN A 261 19.99 4.48 15.43
C ASN A 261 19.59 5.81 14.81
N GLY A 262 18.32 5.95 14.34
CA GLY A 262 17.76 7.19 13.80
C GLY A 262 17.93 7.37 12.28
N TRP A 263 18.49 6.41 11.55
CA TRP A 263 18.53 6.45 10.10
C TRP A 263 17.13 6.28 9.51
N LEU A 264 16.90 6.82 8.32
CA LEU A 264 15.61 6.77 7.66
C LEU A 264 15.58 5.73 6.54
N CYS A 265 14.73 4.73 6.69
CA CYS A 265 14.38 3.78 5.64
C CYS A 265 13.18 4.30 4.87
N ILE A 266 13.29 4.39 3.54
CA ILE A 266 12.24 4.86 2.63
C ILE A 266 11.93 3.76 1.62
N LEU A 267 10.67 3.37 1.54
CA LEU A 267 10.14 2.45 0.53
C LEU A 267 9.18 3.22 -0.37
N THR A 268 9.36 3.11 -1.68
CA THR A 268 8.39 3.65 -2.64
C THR A 268 7.87 2.56 -3.56
N VAL A 269 6.54 2.50 -3.77
CA VAL A 269 5.88 1.49 -4.61
C VAL A 269 4.97 2.17 -5.62
N PRO A 270 5.00 1.80 -6.92
CA PRO A 270 4.11 2.38 -7.92
C PRO A 270 2.64 2.10 -7.57
N TYR A 271 1.77 3.09 -7.74
CA TYR A 271 0.33 2.90 -7.49
C TYR A 271 -0.29 1.87 -8.44
N ASP A 272 0.20 1.76 -9.68
CA ASP A 272 -0.29 0.76 -10.63
C ASP A 272 -0.10 -0.67 -10.10
N THR A 273 1.00 -0.94 -9.41
CA THR A 273 1.26 -2.23 -8.77
C THR A 273 0.31 -2.46 -7.59
N LEU A 274 0.10 -1.44 -6.77
CA LEU A 274 -0.80 -1.51 -5.61
C LEU A 274 -2.27 -1.64 -6.01
N LEU A 275 -2.65 -1.04 -7.15
CA LEU A 275 -4.03 -0.99 -7.64
C LEU A 275 -4.36 -2.05 -8.71
N HIS A 276 -3.43 -2.96 -9.03
CA HIS A 276 -3.66 -3.98 -10.06
C HIS A 276 -4.92 -4.83 -9.81
N GLY A 277 -5.28 -5.06 -8.54
CA GLY A 277 -6.53 -5.72 -8.15
C GLY A 277 -7.80 -4.89 -8.43
N VAL A 278 -7.69 -3.55 -8.48
CA VAL A 278 -8.83 -2.66 -8.70
C VAL A 278 -9.40 -2.82 -10.11
N GLN A 279 -8.56 -2.99 -11.11
CA GLN A 279 -9.00 -3.15 -12.51
C GLN A 279 -9.91 -4.36 -12.66
N ASN A 280 -9.58 -5.48 -12.04
CA ASN A 280 -10.41 -6.70 -12.07
C ASN A 280 -11.75 -6.49 -11.35
N ILE A 281 -11.76 -5.79 -10.22
CA ILE A 281 -12.98 -5.46 -9.48
C ILE A 281 -13.86 -4.51 -10.31
N LEU A 282 -13.28 -3.48 -10.92
CA LEU A 282 -14.00 -2.52 -11.78
C LEU A 282 -14.63 -3.22 -13.00
N LEU A 283 -13.91 -4.18 -13.59
CA LEU A 283 -14.37 -4.98 -14.70
C LEU A 283 -15.53 -5.89 -14.28
N LEU A 284 -15.46 -6.49 -13.09
CA LEU A 284 -16.55 -7.31 -12.53
C LEU A 284 -17.81 -6.48 -12.26
N TYR A 285 -17.67 -5.29 -11.64
CA TYR A 285 -18.78 -4.38 -11.40
C TYR A 285 -19.41 -3.88 -12.70
N SER A 286 -18.60 -3.50 -13.69
CA SER A 286 -19.11 -3.02 -14.99
C SER A 286 -19.83 -4.14 -15.75
N ALA A 287 -19.34 -5.37 -15.72
CA ALA A 287 -20.00 -6.54 -16.30
C ALA A 287 -21.34 -6.84 -15.61
N GLY A 288 -21.39 -6.77 -14.28
CA GLY A 288 -22.60 -6.92 -13.49
C GLY A 288 -23.66 -5.87 -13.84
N CYS A 289 -23.26 -4.61 -13.95
CA CYS A 289 -24.14 -3.52 -14.38
C CYS A 289 -24.66 -3.72 -15.80
N ALA A 290 -23.81 -4.09 -16.74
CA ALA A 290 -24.20 -4.36 -18.12
C ALA A 290 -25.24 -5.49 -18.19
N LEU A 291 -25.01 -6.59 -17.46
CA LEU A 291 -25.96 -7.71 -17.37
C LEU A 291 -27.32 -7.26 -16.82
N PHE A 292 -27.30 -6.46 -15.74
CA PHE A 292 -28.53 -5.96 -15.15
C PHE A 292 -29.30 -5.05 -16.12
N LEU A 293 -28.61 -4.16 -16.86
CA LEU A 293 -29.24 -3.30 -17.87
C LEU A 293 -29.87 -4.12 -19.00
N VAL A 294 -29.21 -5.20 -19.44
CA VAL A 294 -29.75 -6.11 -20.45
C VAL A 294 -31.03 -6.79 -19.94
N VAL A 295 -31.04 -7.29 -18.71
CA VAL A 295 -32.23 -7.92 -18.11
C VAL A 295 -33.36 -6.91 -17.93
N ALA A 296 -33.05 -5.70 -17.44
CA ALA A 296 -34.06 -4.64 -17.30
C ALA A 296 -34.67 -4.22 -18.64
N ALA A 297 -33.84 -4.07 -19.66
CA ALA A 297 -34.32 -3.75 -21.02
C ALA A 297 -35.20 -4.88 -21.60
N PHE A 298 -34.80 -6.15 -21.39
CA PHE A 298 -35.59 -7.29 -21.80
C PHE A 298 -36.96 -7.33 -21.10
N MET A 299 -36.98 -7.13 -19.78
CA MET A 299 -38.25 -7.08 -19.02
C MET A 299 -39.14 -5.94 -19.48
N TRP A 300 -38.58 -4.75 -19.75
CA TRP A 300 -39.31 -3.61 -20.25
C TRP A 300 -39.91 -3.85 -21.65
N LEU A 301 -39.15 -4.43 -22.57
CA LEU A 301 -39.63 -4.79 -23.91
C LEU A 301 -40.75 -5.83 -23.84
N ARG A 302 -40.59 -6.84 -22.95
CA ARG A 302 -41.60 -7.86 -22.70
C ARG A 302 -42.91 -7.23 -22.18
N ASP A 303 -42.79 -6.35 -21.18
CA ASP A 303 -43.96 -5.67 -20.59
C ASP A 303 -44.68 -4.79 -21.61
N ARG A 304 -43.92 -4.04 -22.42
CA ARG A 304 -44.49 -3.26 -23.53
C ARG A 304 -45.24 -4.12 -24.57
N ARG A 305 -44.68 -5.30 -24.91
CA ARG A 305 -45.36 -6.23 -25.85
C ARG A 305 -46.65 -6.78 -25.26
N LEU A 306 -46.65 -7.18 -24.00
CA LEU A 306 -47.84 -7.66 -23.29
C LEU A 306 -48.91 -6.57 -23.16
N SER A 307 -48.54 -5.36 -22.80
CA SER A 307 -49.46 -4.23 -22.67
C SER A 307 -50.13 -3.87 -24.04
N ARG A 308 -49.34 -3.87 -25.13
CA ARG A 308 -49.88 -3.65 -26.47
C ARG A 308 -50.84 -4.77 -26.93
N ALA A 309 -50.48 -6.03 -26.59
CA ALA A 309 -51.36 -7.18 -26.90
C ALA A 309 -52.70 -7.07 -26.13
N ALA A 310 -52.64 -6.73 -24.84
CA ALA A 310 -53.82 -6.51 -23.99
C ALA A 310 -54.71 -5.38 -24.51
N GLN A 311 -54.10 -4.23 -24.92
CA GLN A 311 -54.85 -3.13 -25.53
C GLN A 311 -55.56 -3.54 -26.81
N ARG A 312 -54.87 -4.22 -27.73
CA ARG A 312 -55.48 -4.72 -28.99
C ARG A 312 -56.64 -5.66 -28.70
N THR A 313 -56.51 -6.55 -27.72
CA THR A 313 -57.59 -7.45 -27.32
C THR A 313 -58.79 -6.65 -26.78
N ALA A 314 -58.56 -5.64 -25.93
CA ALA A 314 -59.59 -4.79 -25.38
C ALA A 314 -60.28 -3.96 -26.46
N GLU A 315 -59.53 -3.39 -27.42
CA GLU A 315 -60.09 -2.67 -28.57
C GLU A 315 -60.95 -3.59 -29.45
N THR A 316 -60.48 -4.82 -29.72
CA THR A 316 -61.23 -5.80 -30.49
C THR A 316 -62.56 -6.16 -29.80
N VAL A 317 -62.52 -6.41 -28.49
CA VAL A 317 -63.72 -6.68 -27.69
C VAL A 317 -64.67 -5.45 -27.71
N GLN A 318 -64.12 -4.25 -27.64
CA GLN A 318 -64.91 -3.03 -27.69
C GLN A 318 -65.61 -2.83 -29.06
N VAL A 319 -64.87 -3.08 -30.15
CA VAL A 319 -65.44 -2.97 -31.51
C VAL A 319 -66.53 -4.04 -31.71
N LEU A 320 -66.25 -5.30 -31.33
CA LEU A 320 -67.28 -6.37 -31.41
C LEU A 320 -68.48 -6.04 -30.53
N GLY A 321 -68.27 -5.50 -29.33
CA GLY A 321 -69.37 -5.11 -28.44
C GLY A 321 -70.24 -3.97 -28.97
N ASN A 322 -69.70 -3.16 -29.91
CA ASN A 322 -70.50 -2.13 -30.59
C ASN A 322 -71.30 -2.66 -31.78
N MET A 323 -70.91 -3.82 -32.33
CA MET A 323 -71.57 -4.49 -33.45
C MET A 323 -72.68 -5.46 -33.05
N TYR A 324 -72.59 -5.99 -31.83
CA TYR A 324 -73.52 -6.97 -31.33
C TYR A 324 -74.30 -6.42 -30.13
N TYR A 325 -75.55 -6.87 -30.02
CA TYR A 325 -76.51 -6.47 -28.99
C TYR A 325 -76.04 -6.92 -27.58
N ALA A 326 -75.43 -8.11 -27.49
CA ALA A 326 -74.78 -8.65 -26.34
C ALA A 326 -73.67 -9.67 -26.70
N ILE A 327 -72.62 -9.78 -25.87
CA ILE A 327 -71.56 -10.79 -25.95
C ILE A 327 -71.55 -11.60 -24.66
N TYR A 328 -71.72 -12.91 -24.79
CA TYR A 328 -71.76 -13.83 -23.66
C TYR A 328 -70.51 -14.69 -23.64
N ARG A 329 -70.02 -14.99 -22.43
CA ARG A 329 -69.06 -16.02 -22.18
C ARG A 329 -69.79 -17.22 -21.53
N VAL A 330 -69.82 -18.35 -22.19
CA VAL A 330 -70.46 -19.57 -21.66
C VAL A 330 -69.39 -20.53 -21.19
N ASN A 331 -69.48 -21.02 -19.96
CA ASN A 331 -68.69 -22.12 -19.48
C ASN A 331 -69.36 -23.45 -19.88
N VAL A 332 -68.80 -24.12 -20.86
CA VAL A 332 -69.35 -25.33 -21.46
C VAL A 332 -69.47 -26.48 -20.45
N ASN A 333 -68.66 -26.50 -19.42
CA ASN A 333 -68.70 -27.60 -18.44
C ASN A 333 -69.74 -27.37 -17.34
N THR A 334 -70.07 -26.12 -17.04
CA THR A 334 -71.02 -25.81 -15.97
C THR A 334 -72.37 -25.30 -16.48
N GLY A 335 -72.49 -25.01 -17.79
CA GLY A 335 -73.70 -24.43 -18.39
C GLY A 335 -73.97 -22.98 -17.97
N ILE A 336 -73.06 -22.34 -17.28
CA ILE A 336 -73.23 -20.99 -16.77
C ILE A 336 -72.74 -19.96 -17.81
N TYR A 337 -73.58 -18.97 -18.13
CA TYR A 337 -73.19 -17.83 -18.96
C TYR A 337 -72.94 -16.56 -18.14
N GLU A 338 -72.09 -15.72 -18.66
CA GLU A 338 -71.77 -14.41 -18.12
C GLU A 338 -71.77 -13.39 -19.26
N ILE A 339 -72.45 -12.26 -19.08
CA ILE A 339 -72.46 -11.17 -20.07
C ILE A 339 -71.11 -10.47 -20.00
N THR A 340 -70.34 -10.57 -21.06
CA THR A 340 -69.06 -9.86 -21.19
C THR A 340 -69.25 -8.42 -21.58
N LYS A 341 -70.23 -8.14 -22.43
CA LYS A 341 -70.69 -6.81 -22.86
C LYS A 341 -72.10 -6.90 -23.45
N GLY A 342 -72.95 -5.94 -23.12
CA GLY A 342 -74.31 -5.83 -23.66
C GLY A 342 -74.77 -4.37 -23.69
N SER A 343 -75.81 -4.08 -24.44
CA SER A 343 -76.53 -2.80 -24.36
C SER A 343 -77.21 -2.70 -22.98
N ASP A 344 -77.48 -1.48 -22.52
CA ASP A 344 -78.20 -1.27 -21.27
C ASP A 344 -79.53 -2.02 -21.22
N PHE A 345 -80.18 -2.16 -22.37
CA PHE A 345 -81.43 -2.92 -22.53
C PHE A 345 -81.19 -4.44 -22.36
N ALA A 346 -80.13 -5.00 -22.95
CA ALA A 346 -79.81 -6.40 -22.81
C ALA A 346 -79.41 -6.77 -21.36
N ILE A 347 -78.74 -5.88 -20.69
CA ILE A 347 -78.39 -6.04 -19.30
C ILE A 347 -79.58 -5.98 -18.36
N GLN A 348 -80.55 -5.12 -18.69
CA GLN A 348 -81.74 -4.97 -17.91
C GLN A 348 -82.73 -6.15 -18.10
N GLU A 349 -82.78 -6.73 -19.31
CA GLU A 349 -83.65 -7.86 -19.61
C GLU A 349 -83.15 -9.21 -19.14
N LEU A 350 -81.79 -9.45 -19.21
CA LEU A 350 -81.15 -10.73 -18.88
C LEU A 350 -80.47 -10.76 -17.52
N GLY A 351 -80.37 -9.63 -16.84
CA GLY A 351 -79.73 -9.48 -15.55
C GLY A 351 -78.21 -9.42 -15.57
N GLU A 352 -77.64 -8.77 -14.59
CA GLU A 352 -76.15 -8.63 -14.41
C GLU A 352 -75.49 -9.90 -13.82
N LYS A 353 -76.25 -10.90 -13.40
CA LYS A 353 -75.70 -12.10 -12.74
C LYS A 353 -75.53 -13.24 -13.73
N PRO A 354 -74.48 -14.08 -13.49
CA PRO A 354 -74.35 -15.30 -14.24
C PRO A 354 -75.64 -16.14 -14.17
N GLY A 355 -76.11 -16.59 -15.36
CA GLY A 355 -77.31 -17.40 -15.45
C GLY A 355 -77.01 -18.78 -16.08
N ASP A 356 -78.03 -19.70 -16.04
CA ASP A 356 -77.93 -20.98 -16.73
C ASP A 356 -78.12 -20.76 -18.25
N TYR A 357 -77.27 -21.36 -19.09
CA TYR A 357 -77.35 -21.28 -20.55
C TYR A 357 -78.68 -21.81 -21.09
N ASN A 358 -79.32 -22.70 -20.39
CA ASN A 358 -80.61 -23.23 -20.82
C ASN A 358 -81.77 -22.26 -20.62
N ASP A 359 -81.52 -21.12 -19.93
CA ASP A 359 -82.57 -20.04 -19.72
C ASP A 359 -82.41 -18.91 -20.74
N LEU A 360 -81.41 -18.94 -21.62
CA LEU A 360 -81.25 -18.03 -22.76
C LEU A 360 -82.06 -18.43 -23.96
#